data_961bd43e4d3581469482b92834f64e91
#
_entry.id   961bd43e4d3581469482b92834f64e91
#
_cell.length_a   1.000
_cell.length_b   1.000
_cell.length_c   1.000
_cell.angle_alpha   90.00
_cell.angle_beta   90.00
_cell.angle_gamma   90.00
#
_symmetry.space_group_name_H-M   'P 1'
#
loop_
_entity.id
_entity.type
_entity.pdbx_description
1 polymer ?
#
loop_
_entity_poly.entity_id
_entity_poly.type
_entity_poly.pdbx_seq_one_letter_code
_entity_poly.pdbx_strand_id
1 'polypeptide(L)'
;DMQLTLDGFSGKHVKIFIDGVPQEGVGSSFGLNNIPVNFAERIEIYKGVVPVGFGTDAIGGVINIITKKKRDRWFLDASYSYGSFNTHKSYVNFGQTFKNGFTYEINAFQNYSDNDYYVNAPVENFETGSIDRSKKERVKRFNDTYHNEAVIGKLGIVDKKWADRLLLGFTYSNMYQDIQTGVRQEIVYGQKHRKGHSLMPSLEYGKRDLFTKGLDIVLTANYNKNLTTNVDTSSYEYNWRGEKHLMNSAGEQSRQHLRADNNNWNGTLTLNYRVGKMHTFTFNHVLNTFHRSNTSLLAAEEMKSAIAKETRKNISGLSYRLMPSEHWNFSAFGKYYNQFVAGPMATSSTQDEYVRKTRSVNSFGYGAAGTYFILTGLQAKLSYEKAYRLPTIEEMFGDEDLEMGELSIRPENSDNINLNLSYNKTFGKHTLYVEGGVVYRNTKDYIQRNITDLSGGKQAATYINYGKVETKGFNLSIRYNFANWVSVGGNFTQMDVRDKMKTSIT
;
A
#
# COMPACT_ATOMS: atom_id res chain seq x y z
N ASP A 1 7.83 10.91 -1.74
CA ASP A 1 6.69 10.06 -1.31
C ASP A 1 6.75 9.84 0.19
N MET A 2 5.63 10.09 0.88
CA MET A 2 5.53 9.73 2.29
C MET A 2 5.47 8.22 2.40
N GLN A 3 6.43 7.60 3.08
CA GLN A 3 6.38 6.18 3.42
C GLN A 3 5.80 6.02 4.83
N LEU A 4 4.75 5.23 4.95
CA LEU A 4 4.25 4.80 6.25
C LEU A 4 5.17 3.73 6.82
N THR A 5 5.57 3.90 8.07
CA THR A 5 6.33 2.91 8.82
C THR A 5 5.53 2.39 10.01
N LEU A 6 5.60 1.10 10.26
CA LEU A 6 4.92 0.44 11.37
C LEU A 6 5.87 -0.59 11.99
N ASP A 7 6.31 -0.34 13.22
CA ASP A 7 7.20 -1.21 13.99
C ASP A 7 8.46 -1.66 13.20
N GLY A 8 9.12 -0.74 12.51
CA GLY A 8 10.32 -0.99 11.72
C GLY A 8 10.06 -1.55 10.31
N PHE A 9 8.81 -1.82 9.95
CA PHE A 9 8.40 -2.14 8.59
C PHE A 9 7.86 -0.92 7.86
N SER A 10 8.12 -0.83 6.58
CA SER A 10 7.66 0.28 5.72
C SER A 10 7.23 -0.20 4.35
N GLY A 11 6.57 0.68 3.61
CA GLY A 11 6.20 0.43 2.22
C GLY A 11 5.38 -0.85 2.06
N LYS A 12 5.88 -1.79 1.28
CA LYS A 12 5.19 -3.02 0.85
C LYS A 12 4.91 -4.03 1.97
N HIS A 13 5.56 -3.87 3.13
CA HIS A 13 5.34 -4.73 4.30
C HIS A 13 4.10 -4.36 5.10
N VAL A 14 3.60 -3.14 4.95
CA VAL A 14 2.37 -2.65 5.58
C VAL A 14 1.28 -2.56 4.53
N LYS A 15 0.14 -3.22 4.77
CA LYS A 15 -0.98 -3.22 3.83
C LYS A 15 -2.03 -2.21 4.25
N ILE A 16 -2.62 -1.58 3.25
CA ILE A 16 -3.62 -0.53 3.42
C ILE A 16 -4.97 -1.05 2.95
N PHE A 17 -5.98 -0.79 3.76
CA PHE A 17 -7.37 -1.14 3.49
C PHE A 17 -8.23 0.12 3.61
N ILE A 18 -9.30 0.16 2.86
CA ILE A 18 -10.38 1.13 3.01
C ILE A 18 -11.66 0.34 3.24
N ASP A 19 -12.29 0.54 4.41
CA ASP A 19 -13.48 -0.21 4.84
C ASP A 19 -13.32 -1.75 4.73
N GLY A 20 -12.12 -2.26 5.03
CA GLY A 20 -11.80 -3.68 4.91
C GLY A 20 -11.47 -4.17 3.50
N VAL A 21 -11.45 -3.30 2.50
CA VAL A 21 -11.09 -3.64 1.11
C VAL A 21 -9.61 -3.36 0.88
N PRO A 22 -8.80 -4.36 0.47
CA PRO A 22 -7.38 -4.15 0.22
C PRO A 22 -7.15 -3.18 -0.95
N GLN A 23 -6.20 -2.28 -0.78
CA GLN A 23 -5.82 -1.28 -1.79
C GLN A 23 -4.62 -1.77 -2.63
N GLU A 24 -4.64 -3.03 -3.05
CA GLU A 24 -3.64 -3.60 -3.95
C GLU A 24 -4.05 -3.49 -5.41
N GLY A 25 -3.07 -3.22 -6.29
CA GLY A 25 -3.31 -3.11 -7.73
C GLY A 25 -4.14 -1.90 -8.15
N VAL A 26 -4.46 -1.02 -7.21
CA VAL A 26 -5.05 0.29 -7.52
C VAL A 26 -3.96 1.14 -8.16
N GLY A 27 -4.24 1.75 -9.29
CA GLY A 27 -3.26 2.56 -10.01
C GLY A 27 -2.74 3.72 -9.17
N SER A 28 -1.57 4.24 -9.54
CA SER A 28 -0.92 5.38 -8.87
C SER A 28 -1.79 6.63 -8.80
N SER A 29 -2.81 6.72 -9.66
CA SER A 29 -3.82 7.78 -9.64
C SER A 29 -4.72 7.76 -8.40
N PHE A 30 -4.79 6.64 -7.67
CA PHE A 30 -5.59 6.48 -6.45
C PHE A 30 -4.75 5.97 -5.27
N GLY A 31 -3.56 6.51 -5.09
CA GLY A 31 -2.68 6.16 -3.98
C GLY A 31 -3.12 6.78 -2.65
N LEU A 32 -2.67 6.19 -1.52
CA LEU A 32 -2.98 6.65 -0.17
C LEU A 32 -2.68 8.14 0.05
N ASN A 33 -1.57 8.63 -0.50
CA ASN A 33 -1.15 10.02 -0.35
C ASN A 33 -2.11 11.02 -1.01
N ASN A 34 -3.00 10.54 -1.88
CA ASN A 34 -3.99 11.35 -2.58
C ASN A 34 -5.32 11.42 -1.82
N ILE A 35 -5.55 10.51 -0.87
CA ILE A 35 -6.81 10.43 -0.12
C ILE A 35 -6.83 11.55 0.93
N PRO A 36 -7.85 12.43 0.92
CA PRO A 36 -7.98 13.48 1.93
C PRO A 36 -8.21 12.90 3.33
N VAL A 37 -7.64 13.53 4.36
CA VAL A 37 -7.84 13.12 5.76
C VAL A 37 -9.33 13.15 6.14
N ASN A 38 -10.10 14.07 5.57
CA ASN A 38 -11.54 14.22 5.82
C ASN A 38 -12.37 13.04 5.30
N PHE A 39 -11.80 12.20 4.42
CA PHE A 39 -12.42 10.96 3.96
C PHE A 39 -12.56 9.93 5.08
N ALA A 40 -11.64 9.92 6.03
CA ALA A 40 -11.61 9.00 7.15
C ALA A 40 -12.51 9.47 8.31
N GLU A 41 -13.32 8.55 8.86
CA GLU A 41 -13.91 8.71 10.18
C GLU A 41 -12.91 8.36 11.28
N ARG A 42 -12.19 7.26 11.07
CA ARG A 42 -11.10 6.81 11.92
C ARG A 42 -10.12 5.95 11.12
N ILE A 43 -8.93 5.81 11.67
CA ILE A 43 -7.89 4.92 11.13
C ILE A 43 -7.64 3.82 12.18
N GLU A 44 -7.78 2.58 11.77
CA GLU A 44 -7.49 1.41 12.58
C GLU A 44 -6.11 0.87 12.20
N ILE A 45 -5.25 0.67 13.18
CA ILE A 45 -3.89 0.18 12.98
C ILE A 45 -3.76 -1.18 13.68
N TYR A 46 -3.48 -2.21 12.91
CA TYR A 46 -3.26 -3.57 13.41
C TYR A 46 -1.77 -3.89 13.36
N LYS A 47 -1.16 -3.94 14.54
CA LYS A 47 0.24 -4.29 14.74
C LYS A 47 0.36 -5.74 15.23
N GLY A 48 1.42 -6.42 14.83
CA GLY A 48 1.65 -7.80 15.24
C GLY A 48 0.79 -8.78 14.47
N VAL A 49 -0.11 -9.48 15.14
CA VAL A 49 -1.05 -10.38 14.48
C VAL A 49 -2.18 -9.61 13.82
N VAL A 50 -2.27 -9.74 12.51
CA VAL A 50 -3.35 -9.18 11.71
C VAL A 50 -4.55 -10.13 11.73
N PRO A 51 -5.76 -9.64 12.05
CA PRO A 51 -6.97 -10.47 12.01
C PRO A 51 -7.15 -11.17 10.67
N VAL A 52 -7.51 -12.45 10.68
CA VAL A 52 -7.72 -13.26 9.48
C VAL A 52 -8.73 -12.63 8.54
N GLY A 53 -9.74 -11.90 9.06
CA GLY A 53 -10.75 -11.20 8.27
C GLY A 53 -10.21 -10.17 7.26
N PHE A 54 -8.96 -9.73 7.39
CA PHE A 54 -8.31 -8.91 6.36
C PHE A 54 -7.75 -9.75 5.19
N GLY A 55 -7.48 -11.05 5.39
CA GLY A 55 -7.02 -11.94 4.33
C GLY A 55 -5.77 -11.45 3.61
N THR A 56 -4.76 -11.00 4.36
CA THR A 56 -3.61 -10.30 3.80
C THR A 56 -2.29 -11.04 4.06
N ASP A 57 -1.32 -10.79 3.19
CA ASP A 57 0.08 -11.18 3.30
C ASP A 57 0.95 -10.08 3.95
N ALA A 58 0.39 -9.26 4.82
CA ALA A 58 1.13 -8.23 5.56
C ALA A 58 2.04 -8.86 6.63
N ILE A 59 3.33 -8.54 6.61
CA ILE A 59 4.29 -8.91 7.67
C ILE A 59 4.38 -7.81 8.73
N GLY A 60 4.32 -6.56 8.32
CA GLY A 60 4.48 -5.39 9.19
C GLY A 60 3.20 -4.98 9.91
N GLY A 61 2.05 -5.30 9.36
CA GLY A 61 0.75 -4.92 9.90
C GLY A 61 -0.21 -4.37 8.85
N VAL A 62 -1.37 -3.94 9.32
CA VAL A 62 -2.44 -3.39 8.47
C VAL A 62 -2.89 -2.04 8.98
N ILE A 63 -3.11 -1.12 8.06
CA ILE A 63 -3.78 0.16 8.29
C ILE A 63 -5.12 0.12 7.56
N ASN A 64 -6.21 0.20 8.30
CA ASN A 64 -7.56 0.21 7.74
C ASN A 64 -8.19 1.58 7.94
N ILE A 65 -8.49 2.26 6.85
CA ILE A 65 -9.16 3.54 6.83
C ILE A 65 -10.65 3.28 6.83
N ILE A 66 -11.34 3.67 7.90
CA ILE A 66 -12.81 3.59 7.98
C ILE A 66 -13.37 4.90 7.48
N THR A 67 -14.20 4.83 6.43
CA THR A 67 -14.85 6.00 5.87
C THR A 67 -16.04 6.45 6.70
N LYS A 68 -16.38 7.73 6.61
CA LYS A 68 -17.53 8.29 7.31
C LYS A 68 -18.83 7.67 6.76
N LYS A 69 -19.52 6.92 7.62
CA LYS A 69 -20.81 6.29 7.32
C LYS A 69 -21.92 7.06 8.02
N LYS A 70 -22.22 8.27 7.57
CA LYS A 70 -23.30 9.05 8.14
C LYS A 70 -24.65 8.48 7.68
N ARG A 71 -25.58 8.33 8.64
CA ARG A 71 -26.96 7.89 8.42
C ARG A 71 -27.96 9.06 8.44
N ASP A 72 -27.46 10.30 8.35
CA ASP A 72 -28.31 11.48 8.33
C ASP A 72 -29.05 11.61 6.99
N ARG A 73 -30.14 12.36 6.98
CA ARG A 73 -30.94 12.58 5.78
C ARG A 73 -30.10 13.02 4.59
N TRP A 74 -29.18 13.94 4.84
CA TRP A 74 -28.15 14.35 3.89
C TRP A 74 -26.95 14.93 4.65
N PHE A 75 -25.80 14.89 4.03
CA PHE A 75 -24.61 15.58 4.54
C PHE A 75 -23.79 16.14 3.39
N LEU A 76 -23.10 17.22 3.67
CA LEU A 76 -22.11 17.84 2.80
C LEU A 76 -20.89 18.18 3.63
N ASP A 77 -19.72 17.73 3.20
CA ASP A 77 -18.42 18.07 3.77
C ASP A 77 -17.53 18.55 2.63
N ALA A 78 -17.00 19.75 2.72
CA ALA A 78 -16.15 20.33 1.71
C ALA A 78 -14.95 21.01 2.37
N SER A 79 -13.80 20.88 1.74
CA SER A 79 -12.58 21.57 2.18
C SER A 79 -11.71 21.99 1.00
N TYR A 80 -10.99 23.07 1.22
CA TYR A 80 -9.95 23.54 0.33
C TYR A 80 -8.73 23.94 1.16
N SER A 81 -7.55 23.57 0.70
CA SER A 81 -6.30 24.02 1.31
C SER A 81 -5.33 24.50 0.24
N TYR A 82 -4.59 25.53 0.60
CA TYR A 82 -3.49 26.07 -0.20
C TYR A 82 -2.20 26.04 0.63
N GLY A 83 -1.11 25.65 0.03
CA GLY A 83 0.17 25.50 0.69
C GLY A 83 1.37 25.90 -0.16
N SER A 84 2.55 25.74 0.40
CA SER A 84 3.82 26.01 -0.31
C SER A 84 3.91 25.25 -1.61
N PHE A 85 4.70 25.76 -2.57
CA PHE A 85 4.93 25.14 -3.88
C PHE A 85 3.65 25.06 -4.73
N ASN A 86 2.80 26.09 -4.61
CA ASN A 86 1.53 26.15 -5.32
C ASN A 86 0.65 24.92 -5.10
N THR A 87 0.65 24.41 -3.85
CA THR A 87 -0.08 23.19 -3.52
C THR A 87 -1.54 23.51 -3.27
N HIS A 88 -2.42 22.89 -4.04
CA HIS A 88 -3.87 23.00 -3.93
C HIS A 88 -4.47 21.62 -3.61
N LYS A 89 -5.33 21.55 -2.60
CA LYS A 89 -6.12 20.36 -2.30
C LYS A 89 -7.57 20.74 -2.13
N SER A 90 -8.44 20.11 -2.86
CA SER A 90 -9.89 20.28 -2.78
C SER A 90 -10.55 18.96 -2.46
N TYR A 91 -11.60 18.98 -1.67
CA TYR A 91 -12.36 17.80 -1.31
C TYR A 91 -13.84 18.16 -1.14
N VAL A 92 -14.71 17.33 -1.68
CA VAL A 92 -16.16 17.39 -1.49
C VAL A 92 -16.68 15.98 -1.22
N ASN A 93 -17.45 15.82 -0.16
CA ASN A 93 -18.21 14.61 0.13
C ASN A 93 -19.67 14.98 0.35
N PHE A 94 -20.54 14.38 -0.44
CA PHE A 94 -21.97 14.59 -0.37
C PHE A 94 -22.70 13.24 -0.41
N GLY A 95 -23.71 13.07 0.43
CA GLY A 95 -24.50 11.86 0.43
C GLY A 95 -25.83 12.01 1.17
N GLN A 96 -26.69 11.02 0.96
CA GLN A 96 -28.00 10.95 1.57
C GLN A 96 -28.42 9.49 1.75
N THR A 97 -29.05 9.20 2.88
CA THR A 97 -29.78 7.94 3.11
C THR A 97 -31.25 8.25 3.36
N PHE A 98 -32.13 7.68 2.53
CA PHE A 98 -33.57 7.84 2.66
C PHE A 98 -34.13 6.86 3.68
N LYS A 99 -35.33 7.19 4.20
CA LYS A 99 -36.05 6.33 5.16
C LYS A 99 -36.35 4.92 4.64
N ASN A 100 -36.45 4.75 3.33
CA ASN A 100 -36.65 3.45 2.69
C ASN A 100 -35.39 2.64 2.56
N GLY A 101 -34.23 3.13 3.06
CA GLY A 101 -32.91 2.47 3.00
C GLY A 101 -32.13 2.71 1.72
N PHE A 102 -32.70 3.41 0.71
CA PHE A 102 -31.89 3.83 -0.44
C PHE A 102 -30.83 4.84 0.00
N THR A 103 -29.59 4.64 -0.46
CA THR A 103 -28.47 5.50 -0.11
C THR A 103 -27.59 5.78 -1.32
N TYR A 104 -27.04 6.98 -1.38
CA TYR A 104 -26.00 7.35 -2.33
C TYR A 104 -24.96 8.25 -1.66
N GLU A 105 -23.76 8.20 -2.17
CA GLU A 105 -22.62 9.01 -1.71
C GLU A 105 -21.71 9.35 -2.89
N ILE A 106 -21.23 10.58 -2.94
CA ILE A 106 -20.29 11.07 -3.93
C ILE A 106 -19.14 11.73 -3.19
N ASN A 107 -17.93 11.23 -3.42
CA ASN A 107 -16.68 11.83 -2.97
C ASN A 107 -15.90 12.31 -4.19
N ALA A 108 -15.44 13.54 -4.17
CA ALA A 108 -14.56 14.07 -5.20
C ALA A 108 -13.39 14.80 -4.54
N PHE A 109 -12.20 14.61 -5.06
CA PHE A 109 -11.03 15.32 -4.58
C PHE A 109 -10.02 15.61 -5.71
N GLN A 110 -9.21 16.61 -5.46
CA GLN A 110 -8.16 17.06 -6.36
C GLN A 110 -6.93 17.46 -5.54
N ASN A 111 -5.76 17.08 -6.01
CA ASN A 111 -4.47 17.46 -5.47
C ASN A 111 -3.61 18.00 -6.62
N TYR A 112 -3.00 19.16 -6.40
CA TYR A 112 -2.05 19.77 -7.33
C TYR A 112 -0.86 20.33 -6.56
N SER A 113 0.35 20.20 -7.10
CA SER A 113 1.54 20.89 -6.59
C SER A 113 2.60 21.02 -7.67
N ASP A 114 3.28 22.14 -7.73
CA ASP A 114 4.45 22.32 -8.59
C ASP A 114 5.67 21.56 -8.06
N ASN A 115 5.70 21.25 -6.74
CA ASN A 115 6.80 20.59 -6.03
C ASN A 115 8.18 21.22 -6.29
N ASP A 116 8.22 22.54 -6.54
CA ASP A 116 9.38 23.29 -6.97
C ASP A 116 10.29 23.74 -5.79
N TYR A 117 10.39 22.90 -4.77
CA TYR A 117 11.22 23.16 -3.60
C TYR A 117 12.72 22.97 -3.85
N TYR A 118 13.53 23.56 -2.96
CA TYR A 118 14.99 23.44 -3.02
C TYR A 118 15.48 22.11 -2.42
N VAL A 119 16.47 21.54 -3.04
CA VAL A 119 17.20 20.36 -2.57
C VAL A 119 18.70 20.64 -2.60
N ASN A 120 19.49 19.90 -1.79
CA ASN A 120 20.94 19.89 -1.89
C ASN A 120 21.34 18.65 -2.70
N ALA A 121 21.88 18.84 -3.89
CA ALA A 121 22.22 17.77 -4.81
C ALA A 121 23.59 18.00 -5.48
N PRO A 122 24.33 16.93 -5.81
CA PRO A 122 25.50 17.07 -6.70
C PRO A 122 25.01 17.44 -8.10
N VAL A 123 25.74 18.34 -8.73
CA VAL A 123 25.39 18.84 -10.08
C VAL A 123 26.42 18.34 -11.08
N GLU A 124 25.91 17.79 -12.19
CA GLU A 124 26.74 17.40 -13.32
C GLU A 124 27.26 18.63 -14.07
N ASN A 125 28.57 18.60 -14.35
CA ASN A 125 29.19 19.59 -15.22
C ASN A 125 29.26 19.01 -16.65
N PHE A 126 28.49 19.55 -17.57
CA PHE A 126 28.43 19.08 -18.95
C PHE A 126 29.71 19.35 -19.77
N GLU A 127 30.56 20.30 -19.34
CA GLU A 127 31.84 20.54 -20.01
C GLU A 127 32.85 19.41 -19.73
N THR A 128 32.81 18.85 -18.53
CA THR A 128 33.73 17.80 -18.10
C THR A 128 33.12 16.40 -18.08
N GLY A 129 31.77 16.29 -18.18
CA GLY A 129 31.01 15.06 -18.05
C GLY A 129 31.15 14.41 -16.66
N SER A 130 31.44 15.20 -15.62
CA SER A 130 31.72 14.69 -14.28
C SER A 130 30.73 15.17 -13.23
N ILE A 131 30.48 14.33 -12.23
CA ILE A 131 29.66 14.64 -11.05
C ILE A 131 30.54 14.50 -9.80
N ASP A 132 30.80 15.62 -9.12
CA ASP A 132 31.46 15.60 -7.81
C ASP A 132 30.42 15.37 -6.70
N ARG A 133 30.25 14.11 -6.29
CA ARG A 133 29.27 13.72 -5.25
C ARG A 133 29.60 14.29 -3.87
N SER A 134 30.82 14.77 -3.65
CA SER A 134 31.22 15.41 -2.39
C SER A 134 30.70 16.86 -2.29
N LYS A 135 30.44 17.51 -3.41
CA LYS A 135 29.96 18.89 -3.49
C LYS A 135 28.48 18.90 -3.83
N LYS A 136 27.69 19.46 -2.92
CA LYS A 136 26.25 19.64 -3.12
C LYS A 136 25.92 21.12 -3.27
N GLU A 137 25.13 21.44 -4.29
CA GLU A 137 24.60 22.76 -4.52
C GLU A 137 23.13 22.81 -4.09
N ARG A 138 22.68 23.97 -3.63
CA ARG A 138 21.27 24.23 -3.35
C ARG A 138 20.57 24.57 -4.68
N VAL A 139 19.82 23.63 -5.20
CA VAL A 139 19.16 23.70 -6.51
C VAL A 139 17.65 23.54 -6.37
N LYS A 140 16.91 24.11 -7.31
CA LYS A 140 15.44 24.07 -7.31
C LYS A 140 14.95 22.95 -8.22
N ARG A 141 13.91 22.23 -7.79
CA ARG A 141 13.19 21.29 -8.66
C ARG A 141 12.44 22.08 -9.73
N PHE A 142 12.37 21.56 -10.96
CA PHE A 142 11.77 22.26 -12.11
C PHE A 142 10.93 21.33 -13.02
N ASN A 143 10.97 20.03 -12.81
CA ASN A 143 10.21 19.01 -13.55
C ASN A 143 9.59 17.99 -12.58
N ASP A 144 8.74 18.48 -11.61
CA ASP A 144 8.20 17.66 -10.55
C ASP A 144 6.72 17.95 -10.26
N THR A 145 6.03 18.58 -11.19
CA THR A 145 4.60 18.88 -11.08
C THR A 145 3.79 17.60 -10.89
N TYR A 146 2.87 17.65 -9.96
CA TYR A 146 1.94 16.57 -9.72
C TYR A 146 0.50 17.06 -9.72
N HIS A 147 -0.37 16.37 -10.45
CA HIS A 147 -1.80 16.62 -10.48
C HIS A 147 -2.57 15.30 -10.41
N ASN A 148 -3.51 15.21 -9.49
CA ASN A 148 -4.40 14.07 -9.36
C ASN A 148 -5.82 14.54 -9.04
N GLU A 149 -6.79 13.88 -9.64
CA GLU A 149 -8.21 14.07 -9.37
C GLU A 149 -8.94 12.73 -9.33
N ALA A 150 -9.93 12.60 -8.48
CA ALA A 150 -10.75 11.40 -8.39
C ALA A 150 -12.19 11.72 -8.01
N VAL A 151 -13.10 10.88 -8.51
CA VAL A 151 -14.51 10.87 -8.16
C VAL A 151 -14.89 9.45 -7.79
N ILE A 152 -15.50 9.28 -6.63
CA ILE A 152 -16.03 8.00 -6.12
C ILE A 152 -17.51 8.18 -5.93
N GLY A 153 -18.31 7.42 -6.65
CA GLY A 153 -19.76 7.34 -6.48
C GLY A 153 -20.15 5.99 -5.89
N LYS A 154 -21.04 5.98 -4.92
CA LYS A 154 -21.67 4.76 -4.38
C LYS A 154 -23.18 4.95 -4.32
N LEU A 155 -23.91 3.91 -4.67
CA LEU A 155 -25.36 3.87 -4.53
C LEU A 155 -25.82 2.47 -4.12
N GLY A 156 -26.93 2.36 -3.41
CA GLY A 156 -27.47 1.07 -3.00
C GLY A 156 -28.52 1.13 -1.93
N ILE A 157 -28.58 0.09 -1.15
CA ILE A 157 -29.63 -0.14 -0.14
C ILE A 157 -28.98 -0.58 1.17
N VAL A 158 -29.52 -0.07 2.28
CA VAL A 158 -29.10 -0.44 3.63
C VAL A 158 -30.32 -0.84 4.48
N ASP A 159 -30.06 -1.54 5.58
CA ASP A 159 -31.03 -1.91 6.61
C ASP A 159 -32.24 -2.70 6.06
N LYS A 160 -31.99 -3.66 5.16
CA LYS A 160 -33.00 -4.59 4.66
C LYS A 160 -32.91 -5.96 5.33
N LYS A 161 -34.04 -6.71 5.35
CA LYS A 161 -34.07 -8.06 5.93
C LYS A 161 -33.05 -9.01 5.28
N TRP A 162 -32.80 -8.83 3.98
CA TRP A 162 -31.90 -9.67 3.17
C TRP A 162 -30.50 -9.08 2.99
N ALA A 163 -30.28 -7.80 3.31
CA ALA A 163 -29.00 -7.14 3.24
C ALA A 163 -28.93 -6.01 4.27
N ASP A 164 -27.97 -6.03 5.18
CA ASP A 164 -27.67 -4.89 6.03
C ASP A 164 -27.06 -3.78 5.18
N ARG A 165 -26.32 -4.18 4.15
CA ARG A 165 -25.66 -3.28 3.18
C ARG A 165 -25.50 -3.97 1.84
N LEU A 166 -25.97 -3.35 0.78
CA LEU A 166 -25.68 -3.69 -0.61
C LEU A 166 -25.39 -2.41 -1.37
N LEU A 167 -24.14 -2.19 -1.77
CA LEU A 167 -23.69 -1.00 -2.48
C LEU A 167 -23.01 -1.37 -3.78
N LEU A 168 -23.34 -0.63 -4.82
CA LEU A 168 -22.61 -0.55 -6.08
C LEU A 168 -21.78 0.73 -6.07
N GLY A 169 -20.52 0.62 -6.39
CA GLY A 169 -19.59 1.73 -6.43
C GLY A 169 -18.96 1.90 -7.81
N PHE A 170 -18.49 3.10 -8.06
CA PHE A 170 -17.76 3.47 -9.24
C PHE A 170 -16.70 4.51 -8.88
N THR A 171 -15.45 4.23 -9.19
CA THR A 171 -14.35 5.16 -8.97
C THR A 171 -13.70 5.48 -10.31
N TYR A 172 -13.55 6.76 -10.58
CA TYR A 172 -12.73 7.28 -11.67
C TYR A 172 -11.63 8.15 -11.08
N SER A 173 -10.41 7.99 -11.57
CA SER A 173 -9.30 8.85 -11.20
C SER A 173 -8.40 9.16 -12.38
N ASN A 174 -7.75 10.32 -12.34
CA ASN A 174 -6.81 10.77 -13.33
C ASN A 174 -5.56 11.32 -12.64
N MET A 175 -4.38 11.17 -13.27
CA MET A 175 -3.11 11.59 -12.72
C MET A 175 -2.17 12.06 -13.83
N TYR A 176 -1.46 13.14 -13.56
CA TYR A 176 -0.30 13.61 -14.31
C TYR A 176 0.86 13.84 -13.33
N GLN A 177 2.05 13.43 -13.73
CA GLN A 177 3.25 13.59 -12.91
C GLN A 177 4.46 13.83 -13.82
N ASP A 178 5.15 14.94 -13.59
CA ASP A 178 6.51 15.14 -14.07
C ASP A 178 7.49 14.33 -13.20
N ILE A 179 8.57 13.86 -13.79
CA ILE A 179 9.57 13.04 -13.12
C ILE A 179 10.90 13.77 -13.14
N GLN A 180 11.29 14.34 -11.99
CA GLN A 180 12.48 15.15 -11.88
C GLN A 180 13.77 14.36 -11.84
N THR A 181 13.78 13.17 -11.19
CA THR A 181 15.01 12.42 -10.95
C THR A 181 14.89 10.96 -11.30
N GLY A 182 16.01 10.33 -11.64
CA GLY A 182 16.16 8.90 -11.71
C GLY A 182 16.16 8.24 -10.33
N VAL A 183 16.63 6.99 -10.25
CA VAL A 183 16.73 6.22 -9.01
C VAL A 183 17.74 6.82 -8.02
N ARG A 184 18.69 7.60 -8.52
CA ARG A 184 19.61 8.44 -7.74
C ARG A 184 19.31 9.91 -8.01
N GLN A 185 19.51 10.74 -6.99
CA GLN A 185 19.21 12.16 -7.04
C GLN A 185 20.07 12.93 -8.05
N GLU A 186 21.27 12.48 -8.35
CA GLU A 186 22.16 13.12 -9.32
C GLU A 186 21.70 12.96 -10.78
N ILE A 187 20.81 11.99 -11.08
CA ILE A 187 20.26 11.79 -12.42
C ILE A 187 19.01 12.64 -12.55
N VAL A 188 19.06 13.62 -13.45
CA VAL A 188 18.02 14.66 -13.57
C VAL A 188 17.31 14.52 -14.89
N TYR A 189 15.98 14.63 -14.85
CA TYR A 189 15.12 14.65 -16.03
C TYR A 189 14.42 15.99 -16.14
N GLY A 190 14.32 16.52 -17.35
CA GLY A 190 13.72 17.82 -17.61
C GLY A 190 12.41 17.77 -18.39
N GLN A 191 12.07 16.64 -19.03
CA GLN A 191 10.87 16.48 -19.84
C GLN A 191 10.14 15.15 -19.61
N LYS A 192 10.76 14.25 -18.87
CA LYS A 192 10.15 12.96 -18.58
C LYS A 192 8.91 13.14 -17.73
N HIS A 193 7.81 12.48 -18.12
CA HIS A 193 6.55 12.54 -17.39
C HIS A 193 5.74 11.26 -17.53
N ARG A 194 4.76 11.11 -16.65
CA ARG A 194 3.80 10.02 -16.60
C ARG A 194 2.38 10.56 -16.49
N LYS A 195 1.44 9.92 -17.17
CA LYS A 195 0.02 10.18 -17.01
C LYS A 195 -0.75 8.87 -16.90
N GLY A 196 -1.86 8.91 -16.20
CA GLY A 196 -2.68 7.71 -16.01
C GLY A 196 -4.11 8.02 -15.63
N HIS A 197 -4.99 7.10 -15.95
CA HIS A 197 -6.36 7.13 -15.46
C HIS A 197 -6.82 5.73 -15.07
N SER A 198 -7.73 5.67 -14.13
CA SER A 198 -8.26 4.43 -13.56
C SER A 198 -9.77 4.46 -13.51
N LEU A 199 -10.38 3.32 -13.79
CA LEU A 199 -11.81 3.10 -13.72
C LEU A 199 -12.05 1.85 -12.89
N MET A 200 -12.85 1.95 -11.82
CA MET A 200 -13.06 0.85 -10.90
C MET A 200 -14.52 0.75 -10.45
N PRO A 201 -15.36 -0.07 -11.12
CA PRO A 201 -16.61 -0.53 -10.56
C PRO A 201 -16.38 -1.44 -9.36
N SER A 202 -17.26 -1.37 -8.36
CA SER A 202 -17.19 -2.14 -7.13
C SER A 202 -18.53 -2.59 -6.61
N LEU A 203 -18.53 -3.66 -5.81
CA LEU A 203 -19.68 -4.24 -5.13
C LEU A 203 -19.32 -4.48 -3.67
N GLU A 204 -20.22 -4.08 -2.76
CA GLU A 204 -20.15 -4.43 -1.35
C GLU A 204 -21.47 -5.06 -0.91
N TYR A 205 -21.41 -6.21 -0.26
CA TYR A 205 -22.55 -6.87 0.36
C TYR A 205 -22.20 -7.28 1.79
N GLY A 206 -23.09 -6.99 2.72
CA GLY A 206 -22.94 -7.40 4.12
C GLY A 206 -24.30 -7.79 4.71
N LYS A 207 -24.31 -8.89 5.46
CA LYS A 207 -25.48 -9.36 6.19
C LYS A 207 -25.08 -10.06 7.48
N ARG A 208 -25.63 -9.61 8.60
CA ARG A 208 -25.54 -10.30 9.88
C ARG A 208 -26.67 -11.32 10.03
N ASP A 209 -26.39 -12.39 10.75
CA ASP A 209 -27.33 -13.48 11.01
C ASP A 209 -27.95 -14.03 9.70
N LEU A 210 -27.13 -14.20 8.65
CA LEU A 210 -27.52 -14.75 7.36
C LEU A 210 -27.84 -16.24 7.52
N PHE A 211 -29.03 -16.68 7.13
CA PHE A 211 -29.58 -18.04 7.22
C PHE A 211 -29.73 -18.56 8.65
N THR A 212 -28.81 -18.26 9.57
CA THR A 212 -28.83 -18.67 10.97
C THR A 212 -28.25 -17.60 11.87
N LYS A 213 -28.72 -17.56 13.11
CA LYS A 213 -28.22 -16.62 14.13
C LYS A 213 -26.74 -16.85 14.38
N GLY A 214 -25.97 -15.79 14.36
CA GLY A 214 -24.51 -15.80 14.58
C GLY A 214 -23.67 -15.93 13.33
N LEU A 215 -24.23 -16.22 12.15
CA LEU A 215 -23.49 -16.28 10.90
C LEU A 215 -23.56 -14.94 10.17
N ASP A 216 -22.43 -14.25 10.11
CA ASP A 216 -22.29 -12.98 9.39
C ASP A 216 -21.49 -13.21 8.10
N ILE A 217 -21.87 -12.51 7.04
CA ILE A 217 -21.15 -12.51 5.76
C ILE A 217 -20.79 -11.08 5.34
N VAL A 218 -19.59 -10.90 4.83
CA VAL A 218 -19.14 -9.72 4.11
C VAL A 218 -18.51 -10.16 2.80
N LEU A 219 -18.98 -9.60 1.69
CA LEU A 219 -18.44 -9.82 0.36
C LEU A 219 -18.11 -8.47 -0.25
N THR A 220 -16.89 -8.35 -0.77
CA THR A 220 -16.48 -7.21 -1.59
C THR A 220 -15.89 -7.69 -2.91
N ALA A 221 -16.14 -6.95 -3.97
CA ALA A 221 -15.52 -7.20 -5.26
C ALA A 221 -15.28 -5.88 -5.99
N ASN A 222 -14.17 -5.76 -6.67
CA ASN A 222 -13.94 -4.67 -7.62
C ASN A 222 -13.16 -5.16 -8.83
N TYR A 223 -13.36 -4.45 -9.93
CA TYR A 223 -12.56 -4.58 -11.13
C TYR A 223 -11.89 -3.24 -11.40
N ASN A 224 -10.58 -3.22 -11.52
CA ASN A 224 -9.82 -2.02 -11.79
C ASN A 224 -9.21 -2.10 -13.19
N LYS A 225 -9.59 -1.15 -14.04
CA LYS A 225 -8.92 -0.89 -15.32
C LYS A 225 -8.08 0.37 -15.17
N ASN A 226 -6.76 0.21 -15.24
CA ASN A 226 -5.81 1.28 -15.06
C ASN A 226 -4.90 1.41 -16.29
N LEU A 227 -4.91 2.56 -16.92
CA LEU A 227 -4.04 2.91 -18.04
C LEU A 227 -2.96 3.87 -17.54
N THR A 228 -1.70 3.51 -17.76
CA THR A 228 -0.55 4.37 -17.45
C THR A 228 0.26 4.59 -18.71
N THR A 229 0.62 5.82 -19.00
CA THR A 229 1.47 6.17 -20.16
C THR A 229 2.73 6.83 -19.63
N ASN A 230 3.88 6.24 -19.91
CA ASN A 230 5.20 6.79 -19.64
C ASN A 230 5.71 7.47 -20.91
N VAL A 231 6.21 8.70 -20.76
CA VAL A 231 6.74 9.51 -21.87
C VAL A 231 8.17 9.95 -21.54
N ASP A 232 9.11 9.51 -22.36
CA ASP A 232 10.53 9.85 -22.31
C ASP A 232 11.08 9.93 -23.73
N THR A 233 10.87 11.08 -24.36
CA THR A 233 11.21 11.31 -25.78
C THR A 233 12.13 12.50 -25.99
N SER A 234 12.67 13.08 -24.90
CA SER A 234 13.59 14.22 -24.99
C SER A 234 14.85 13.85 -25.78
N SER A 235 15.31 14.77 -26.61
CA SER A 235 16.63 14.72 -27.26
C SER A 235 17.72 15.35 -26.39
N TYR A 236 17.38 15.90 -25.24
CA TYR A 236 18.28 16.58 -24.33
C TYR A 236 18.33 15.87 -22.97
N GLU A 237 19.49 15.77 -22.38
CA GLU A 237 19.71 15.53 -20.97
C GLU A 237 19.80 16.84 -20.20
N TYR A 238 19.51 16.81 -18.92
CA TYR A 238 19.45 17.98 -18.03
C TYR A 238 20.28 17.77 -16.79
N ASN A 239 20.82 18.85 -16.26
CA ASN A 239 21.38 18.86 -14.92
C ASN A 239 20.50 19.66 -13.93
N TRP A 240 20.87 19.68 -12.66
CA TRP A 240 20.11 20.36 -11.62
C TRP A 240 20.02 21.90 -11.77
N ARG A 241 20.87 22.51 -12.60
CA ARG A 241 20.77 23.94 -12.92
C ARG A 241 19.79 24.22 -14.06
N GLY A 242 19.19 23.18 -14.65
CA GLY A 242 18.35 23.28 -15.82
C GLY A 242 19.12 23.49 -17.14
N GLU A 243 20.45 23.37 -17.09
CA GLU A 243 21.29 23.34 -18.29
C GLU A 243 20.98 22.07 -19.06
N LYS A 244 21.03 22.15 -20.38
CA LYS A 244 20.72 21.02 -21.25
C LYS A 244 21.84 20.74 -22.24
N HIS A 245 22.04 19.46 -22.51
CA HIS A 245 23.00 18.98 -23.49
C HIS A 245 22.31 18.05 -24.49
N LEU A 246 22.63 18.17 -25.78
CA LEU A 246 22.05 17.33 -26.82
C LEU A 246 22.61 15.92 -26.74
N MET A 247 21.75 14.93 -26.62
CA MET A 247 22.13 13.52 -26.56
C MET A 247 22.29 12.93 -27.99
N ASN A 248 23.09 11.88 -28.07
CA ASN A 248 23.23 11.09 -29.32
C ASN A 248 22.00 10.25 -29.64
N SER A 249 21.19 9.90 -28.60
CA SER A 249 19.92 9.19 -28.75
C SER A 249 18.88 9.82 -27.85
N ALA A 250 17.63 9.90 -28.30
CA ALA A 250 16.54 10.44 -27.50
C ALA A 250 16.20 9.52 -26.31
N GLY A 251 15.62 10.10 -25.26
CA GLY A 251 15.21 9.47 -24.03
C GLY A 251 16.18 9.72 -22.87
N GLU A 252 15.71 10.42 -21.84
CA GLU A 252 16.53 10.81 -20.67
C GLU A 252 16.91 9.58 -19.82
N GLN A 253 16.02 8.60 -19.68
CA GLN A 253 16.30 7.27 -19.11
C GLN A 253 16.32 6.21 -20.21
N SER A 254 15.22 6.10 -20.94
CA SER A 254 15.09 5.22 -22.10
C SER A 254 14.02 5.78 -23.02
N ARG A 255 14.34 5.90 -24.33
CA ARG A 255 13.36 6.41 -25.29
C ARG A 255 12.11 5.56 -25.26
N GLN A 256 10.99 6.16 -24.82
CA GLN A 256 9.71 5.49 -24.76
C GLN A 256 8.53 6.46 -24.85
N HIS A 257 7.47 5.99 -25.47
CA HIS A 257 6.11 6.50 -25.32
C HIS A 257 5.25 5.26 -25.17
N LEU A 258 5.23 4.72 -23.93
CA LEU A 258 4.70 3.40 -23.62
C LEU A 258 3.40 3.52 -22.86
N ARG A 259 2.35 2.86 -23.35
CA ARG A 259 1.08 2.68 -22.65
C ARG A 259 1.01 1.30 -22.04
N ALA A 260 0.89 1.24 -20.72
CA ALA A 260 0.60 0.04 -19.95
C ALA A 260 -0.90 -0.03 -19.62
N ASP A 261 -1.57 -1.09 -20.08
CA ASP A 261 -2.96 -1.41 -19.76
C ASP A 261 -2.97 -2.47 -18.67
N ASN A 262 -3.36 -2.07 -17.46
CA ASN A 262 -3.43 -2.93 -16.29
C ASN A 262 -4.88 -3.23 -15.95
N ASN A 263 -5.20 -4.51 -15.81
CA ASN A 263 -6.53 -4.97 -15.43
C ASN A 263 -6.40 -5.89 -14.22
N ASN A 264 -7.19 -5.66 -13.18
CA ASN A 264 -7.18 -6.53 -12.02
C ASN A 264 -8.54 -6.68 -11.36
N TRP A 265 -8.83 -7.88 -10.90
CA TRP A 265 -9.93 -8.20 -10.04
C TRP A 265 -9.45 -8.32 -8.60
N ASN A 266 -10.21 -7.74 -7.68
CA ASN A 266 -10.07 -7.98 -6.25
C ASN A 266 -11.41 -8.48 -5.73
N GLY A 267 -11.37 -9.53 -4.93
CA GLY A 267 -12.53 -10.07 -4.26
C GLY A 267 -12.19 -10.51 -2.85
N THR A 268 -13.05 -10.20 -1.88
CA THR A 268 -12.94 -10.69 -0.51
C THR A 268 -14.24 -11.32 -0.06
N LEU A 269 -14.16 -12.47 0.60
CA LEU A 269 -15.27 -13.11 1.27
C LEU A 269 -14.87 -13.35 2.73
N THR A 270 -15.65 -12.84 3.66
CA THR A 270 -15.48 -13.10 5.09
C THR A 270 -16.76 -13.70 5.64
N LEU A 271 -16.63 -14.86 6.25
CA LEU A 271 -17.68 -15.53 7.03
C LEU A 271 -17.26 -15.51 8.50
N ASN A 272 -18.12 -15.03 9.36
CA ASN A 272 -17.90 -14.98 10.79
C ASN A 272 -19.04 -15.69 11.50
N TYR A 273 -18.73 -16.79 12.21
CA TYR A 273 -19.74 -17.59 12.88
C TYR A 273 -19.53 -17.59 14.38
N ARG A 274 -20.49 -17.01 15.10
CA ARG A 274 -20.51 -16.95 16.56
C ARG A 274 -21.38 -18.07 17.11
N VAL A 275 -20.76 -18.95 17.90
CA VAL A 275 -21.43 -20.06 18.57
C VAL A 275 -21.50 -19.76 20.07
N GLY A 276 -22.68 -19.44 20.55
CA GLY A 276 -22.86 -18.96 21.92
C GLY A 276 -22.15 -17.63 22.16
N LYS A 277 -21.67 -17.43 23.40
CA LYS A 277 -20.91 -16.23 23.80
C LYS A 277 -19.40 -16.42 23.76
N MET A 278 -18.93 -17.66 23.71
CA MET A 278 -17.52 -18.00 23.92
C MET A 278 -16.74 -18.25 22.63
N HIS A 279 -17.39 -18.77 21.58
CA HIS A 279 -16.71 -19.29 20.41
C HIS A 279 -17.01 -18.43 19.17
N THR A 280 -15.97 -18.08 18.42
CA THR A 280 -16.11 -17.42 17.12
C THR A 280 -15.17 -18.06 16.12
N PHE A 281 -15.71 -18.47 14.98
CA PHE A 281 -14.96 -18.98 13.83
C PHE A 281 -15.00 -17.92 12.73
N THR A 282 -13.87 -17.62 12.13
CA THR A 282 -13.78 -16.70 11.01
C THR A 282 -13.09 -17.40 9.85
N PHE A 283 -13.74 -17.45 8.70
CA PHE A 283 -13.15 -17.83 7.42
C PHE A 283 -13.04 -16.58 6.56
N ASN A 284 -11.89 -16.40 5.92
CA ASN A 284 -11.68 -15.34 4.95
C ASN A 284 -10.99 -15.91 3.71
N HIS A 285 -11.41 -15.41 2.54
CA HIS A 285 -10.75 -15.68 1.27
C HIS A 285 -10.58 -14.38 0.49
N VAL A 286 -9.37 -14.15 -0.01
CA VAL A 286 -9.04 -13.01 -0.87
C VAL A 286 -8.53 -13.55 -2.20
N LEU A 287 -9.11 -13.06 -3.28
CA LEU A 287 -8.65 -13.23 -4.65
C LEU A 287 -8.16 -11.89 -5.17
N ASN A 288 -6.94 -11.87 -5.67
CA ASN A 288 -6.40 -10.75 -6.43
C ASN A 288 -5.84 -11.27 -7.75
N THR A 289 -6.26 -10.70 -8.87
CA THR A 289 -5.69 -10.99 -10.18
C THR A 289 -5.09 -9.72 -10.78
N PHE A 290 -4.08 -9.88 -11.60
CA PHE A 290 -3.47 -8.78 -12.33
C PHE A 290 -3.08 -9.24 -13.73
N HIS A 291 -3.33 -8.39 -14.70
CA HIS A 291 -2.90 -8.57 -16.09
C HIS A 291 -2.41 -7.24 -16.61
N ARG A 292 -1.20 -7.23 -17.20
CA ARG A 292 -0.63 -6.05 -17.87
C ARG A 292 -0.26 -6.40 -19.30
N SER A 293 -0.73 -5.57 -20.22
CA SER A 293 -0.24 -5.51 -21.60
C SER A 293 0.34 -4.14 -21.90
N ASN A 294 1.41 -4.11 -22.68
CA ASN A 294 2.10 -2.88 -23.05
C ASN A 294 1.93 -2.62 -24.54
N THR A 295 1.82 -1.33 -24.91
CA THR A 295 1.77 -0.90 -26.31
C THR A 295 2.70 0.30 -26.47
N SER A 296 3.66 0.22 -27.39
CA SER A 296 4.45 1.38 -27.81
C SER A 296 3.62 2.29 -28.70
N LEU A 297 3.66 3.59 -28.40
CA LEU A 297 3.03 4.64 -29.22
C LEU A 297 4.06 5.33 -30.14
N LEU A 298 5.31 4.86 -30.17
CA LEU A 298 6.34 5.27 -31.11
C LEU A 298 6.23 4.44 -32.40
N ALA A 299 6.10 5.10 -33.51
CA ALA A 299 5.74 4.49 -34.81
C ALA A 299 6.79 3.51 -35.40
N ALA A 300 7.99 3.42 -34.85
CA ALA A 300 9.12 2.65 -35.40
C ALA A 300 9.79 1.73 -34.38
N GLU A 301 9.28 1.59 -33.15
CA GLU A 301 9.91 0.77 -32.12
C GLU A 301 9.02 -0.40 -31.75
N GLU A 302 9.50 -1.60 -32.04
CA GLU A 302 8.95 -2.82 -31.46
C GLU A 302 9.32 -2.87 -29.98
N MET A 303 8.36 -3.25 -29.14
CA MET A 303 8.63 -3.49 -27.73
C MET A 303 9.57 -4.69 -27.61
N LYS A 304 10.50 -4.63 -26.64
CA LYS A 304 11.39 -5.74 -26.29
C LYS A 304 10.62 -7.05 -26.04
N SER A 305 9.41 -6.96 -25.50
CA SER A 305 8.51 -8.10 -25.36
C SER A 305 7.04 -7.68 -25.38
N ALA A 306 6.25 -8.34 -26.22
CA ALA A 306 4.78 -8.24 -26.24
C ALA A 306 4.08 -9.23 -25.27
N ILE A 307 4.84 -10.03 -24.52
CA ILE A 307 4.31 -11.04 -23.59
C ILE A 307 3.63 -10.34 -22.42
N ALA A 308 2.35 -10.63 -22.21
CA ALA A 308 1.59 -10.11 -21.08
C ALA A 308 2.16 -10.60 -19.73
N LYS A 309 2.01 -9.76 -18.73
CA LYS A 309 2.38 -10.02 -17.33
C LYS A 309 1.13 -10.32 -16.54
N GLU A 310 1.10 -11.43 -15.84
CA GLU A 310 -0.09 -11.93 -15.14
C GLU A 310 0.26 -12.39 -13.74
N THR A 311 -0.59 -12.09 -12.76
CA THR A 311 -0.57 -12.73 -11.46
C THR A 311 -1.97 -13.11 -11.00
N ARG A 312 -2.04 -14.15 -10.19
CA ARG A 312 -3.24 -14.51 -9.44
C ARG A 312 -2.82 -14.91 -8.03
N LYS A 313 -3.33 -14.17 -7.07
CA LYS A 313 -3.06 -14.37 -5.65
C LYS A 313 -4.34 -14.84 -4.97
N ASN A 314 -4.26 -15.92 -4.23
CA ASN A 314 -5.32 -16.44 -3.37
C ASN A 314 -4.78 -16.54 -1.95
N ILE A 315 -5.48 -15.95 -0.99
CA ILE A 315 -5.15 -16.06 0.43
C ILE A 315 -6.39 -16.52 1.16
N SER A 316 -6.33 -17.69 1.77
CA SER A 316 -7.41 -18.25 2.58
C SER A 316 -6.97 -18.32 4.04
N GLY A 317 -7.80 -17.86 4.95
CA GLY A 317 -7.53 -17.88 6.37
C GLY A 317 -8.69 -18.47 7.16
N LEU A 318 -8.36 -19.22 8.20
CA LEU A 318 -9.30 -19.73 9.18
C LEU A 318 -8.80 -19.38 10.57
N SER A 319 -9.66 -18.78 11.39
CA SER A 319 -9.34 -18.50 12.78
C SER A 319 -10.44 -19.00 13.72
N TYR A 320 -10.01 -19.35 14.91
CA TYR A 320 -10.85 -19.66 16.04
C TYR A 320 -10.52 -18.72 17.18
N ARG A 321 -11.55 -18.10 17.78
CA ARG A 321 -11.43 -17.25 18.96
C ARG A 321 -12.26 -17.85 20.09
N LEU A 322 -11.64 -17.93 21.25
CA LEU A 322 -12.23 -18.42 22.51
C LEU A 322 -12.23 -17.28 23.54
N MET A 323 -13.39 -17.00 24.11
CA MET A 323 -13.59 -16.04 25.22
C MET A 323 -14.27 -16.75 26.38
N PRO A 324 -13.53 -17.52 27.22
CA PRO A 324 -14.13 -18.32 28.28
C PRO A 324 -14.66 -17.46 29.44
N SER A 325 -14.16 -16.25 29.58
CA SER A 325 -14.62 -15.25 30.56
C SER A 325 -14.33 -13.82 30.03
N GLU A 326 -14.78 -12.83 30.81
CA GLU A 326 -14.46 -11.40 30.51
C GLU A 326 -12.96 -11.07 30.68
N HIS A 327 -12.19 -11.96 31.36
CA HIS A 327 -10.75 -11.75 31.59
C HIS A 327 -9.85 -12.34 30.52
N TRP A 328 -10.34 -13.27 29.68
CA TRP A 328 -9.54 -13.99 28.71
C TRP A 328 -10.10 -13.88 27.30
N ASN A 329 -9.23 -13.59 26.37
CA ASN A 329 -9.49 -13.71 24.93
C ASN A 329 -8.29 -14.42 24.29
N PHE A 330 -8.53 -15.57 23.69
CA PHE A 330 -7.52 -16.35 23.00
C PHE A 330 -7.93 -16.57 21.55
N SER A 331 -7.00 -16.48 20.62
CA SER A 331 -7.23 -16.80 19.21
C SER A 331 -6.07 -17.59 18.61
N ALA A 332 -6.40 -18.54 17.73
CA ALA A 332 -5.44 -19.26 16.92
C ALA A 332 -5.93 -19.26 15.46
N PHE A 333 -4.99 -19.27 14.51
CA PHE A 333 -5.34 -19.20 13.10
C PHE A 333 -4.30 -19.84 12.19
N GLY A 334 -4.75 -20.21 10.99
CA GLY A 334 -3.91 -20.60 9.87
C GLY A 334 -4.26 -19.81 8.62
N LYS A 335 -3.26 -19.55 7.78
CA LYS A 335 -3.39 -18.85 6.50
C LYS A 335 -2.69 -19.65 5.41
N TYR A 336 -3.38 -19.89 4.30
CA TYR A 336 -2.81 -20.48 3.11
C TYR A 336 -2.65 -19.42 2.04
N TYR A 337 -1.43 -19.32 1.50
CA TYR A 337 -1.06 -18.37 0.45
C TYR A 337 -0.74 -19.15 -0.83
N ASN A 338 -1.36 -18.73 -1.92
CA ASN A 338 -1.04 -19.22 -3.26
C ASN A 338 -0.83 -18.04 -4.19
N GLN A 339 0.26 -18.03 -4.95
CA GLN A 339 0.51 -17.04 -5.99
C GLN A 339 0.94 -17.74 -7.26
N PHE A 340 0.19 -17.49 -8.33
CA PHE A 340 0.58 -17.82 -9.70
C PHE A 340 1.10 -16.55 -10.38
N VAL A 341 2.20 -16.69 -11.14
CA VAL A 341 2.85 -15.62 -11.87
C VAL A 341 3.18 -16.11 -13.26
N ALA A 342 2.94 -15.27 -14.27
CA ALA A 342 3.37 -15.51 -15.65
C ALA A 342 3.85 -14.20 -16.29
N GLY A 343 4.94 -14.25 -17.03
CA GLY A 343 5.49 -13.06 -17.67
C GLY A 343 6.70 -13.37 -18.56
N PRO A 344 7.24 -12.33 -19.19
CA PRO A 344 8.41 -12.43 -20.03
C PRO A 344 9.68 -12.69 -19.20
N MET A 345 10.50 -13.57 -19.69
CA MET A 345 11.85 -13.80 -19.19
C MET A 345 12.83 -13.82 -20.34
N ALA A 346 13.90 -13.03 -20.24
CA ALA A 346 14.96 -13.04 -21.25
C ALA A 346 15.65 -14.39 -21.31
N THR A 347 15.90 -14.89 -22.51
CA THR A 347 16.62 -16.16 -22.78
C THR A 347 18.07 -15.93 -23.13
N SER A 348 18.45 -14.70 -23.52
CA SER A 348 19.80 -14.29 -23.90
C SER A 348 20.38 -13.29 -22.92
N SER A 349 21.70 -13.24 -22.80
CA SER A 349 22.40 -12.22 -22.02
C SER A 349 22.28 -10.81 -22.63
N THR A 350 21.95 -10.71 -23.93
CA THR A 350 21.68 -9.48 -24.66
C THR A 350 20.25 -8.97 -24.46
N GLN A 351 19.38 -9.77 -23.85
CA GLN A 351 17.97 -9.45 -23.62
C GLN A 351 17.19 -9.13 -24.91
N ASP A 352 17.52 -9.83 -26.02
CA ASP A 352 16.87 -9.63 -27.32
C ASP A 352 15.72 -10.61 -27.54
N GLU A 353 15.72 -11.74 -26.81
CA GLU A 353 14.70 -12.76 -26.92
C GLU A 353 14.01 -13.01 -25.57
N TYR A 354 12.69 -13.14 -25.59
CA TYR A 354 11.87 -13.39 -24.40
C TYR A 354 10.96 -14.58 -24.60
N VAL A 355 10.81 -15.38 -23.55
CA VAL A 355 9.84 -16.46 -23.46
C VAL A 355 8.89 -16.25 -22.31
N ARG A 356 7.64 -16.73 -22.45
CA ARG A 356 6.68 -16.72 -21.35
C ARG A 356 7.08 -17.76 -20.32
N LYS A 357 7.41 -17.31 -19.12
CA LYS A 357 7.64 -18.17 -17.95
C LYS A 357 6.47 -18.10 -16.97
N THR A 358 6.21 -19.22 -16.34
CA THR A 358 5.19 -19.34 -15.29
C THR A 358 5.81 -19.85 -14.00
N ARG A 359 5.26 -19.43 -12.88
CA ARG A 359 5.67 -19.88 -11.55
C ARG A 359 4.46 -19.94 -10.64
N SER A 360 4.41 -20.95 -9.78
CA SER A 360 3.42 -21.03 -8.69
C SER A 360 4.13 -21.22 -7.37
N VAL A 361 3.71 -20.46 -6.35
CA VAL A 361 4.28 -20.50 -5.01
C VAL A 361 3.14 -20.70 -4.02
N ASN A 362 3.35 -21.63 -3.10
CA ASN A 362 2.43 -21.91 -2.00
C ASN A 362 3.18 -21.73 -0.67
N SER A 363 2.50 -21.14 0.32
CA SER A 363 3.03 -20.97 1.67
C SER A 363 1.91 -21.15 2.70
N PHE A 364 2.28 -21.57 3.90
CA PHE A 364 1.33 -21.73 5.00
C PHE A 364 1.85 -20.98 6.22
N GLY A 365 1.09 -19.96 6.65
CA GLY A 365 1.32 -19.20 7.86
C GLY A 365 0.37 -19.61 8.97
N TYR A 366 0.76 -19.35 10.20
CA TYR A 366 -0.06 -19.66 11.38
C TYR A 366 0.32 -18.73 12.54
N GLY A 367 -0.55 -18.65 13.51
CA GLY A 367 -0.27 -17.86 14.69
C GLY A 367 -1.31 -18.03 15.78
N ALA A 368 -1.00 -17.40 16.91
CA ALA A 368 -1.89 -17.33 18.05
C ALA A 368 -1.73 -16.01 18.79
N ALA A 369 -2.79 -15.55 19.43
CA ALA A 369 -2.77 -14.37 20.29
C ALA A 369 -3.63 -14.61 21.54
N GLY A 370 -3.13 -14.14 22.68
CA GLY A 370 -3.86 -14.16 23.95
C GLY A 370 -3.91 -12.76 24.54
N THR A 371 -5.06 -12.37 25.07
CA THR A 371 -5.24 -11.15 25.84
C THR A 371 -5.76 -11.51 27.22
N TYR A 372 -5.14 -10.96 28.24
CA TYR A 372 -5.57 -11.08 29.64
C TYR A 372 -5.91 -9.71 30.20
N PHE A 373 -7.14 -9.56 30.66
CA PHE A 373 -7.62 -8.35 31.31
C PHE A 373 -7.34 -8.47 32.82
N ILE A 374 -6.23 -7.86 33.26
CA ILE A 374 -5.68 -7.99 34.62
C ILE A 374 -6.65 -7.34 35.62
N LEU A 375 -7.13 -6.16 35.25
CA LEU A 375 -8.16 -5.42 35.98
C LEU A 375 -8.84 -4.43 35.03
N THR A 376 -9.91 -3.78 35.50
CA THR A 376 -10.62 -2.78 34.67
C THR A 376 -9.66 -1.71 34.15
N GLY A 377 -9.50 -1.66 32.82
CA GLY A 377 -8.63 -0.72 32.13
C GLY A 377 -7.18 -1.17 31.97
N LEU A 378 -6.74 -2.28 32.57
CA LEU A 378 -5.38 -2.82 32.41
C LEU A 378 -5.43 -4.18 31.71
N GLN A 379 -4.77 -4.29 30.57
CA GLN A 379 -4.68 -5.53 29.81
C GLN A 379 -3.27 -5.81 29.31
N ALA A 380 -2.95 -7.08 29.20
CA ALA A 380 -1.73 -7.58 28.56
C ALA A 380 -2.10 -8.44 27.35
N LYS A 381 -1.38 -8.27 26.26
CA LYS A 381 -1.54 -9.05 25.03
C LYS A 381 -0.21 -9.62 24.59
N LEU A 382 -0.18 -10.93 24.35
CA LEU A 382 0.94 -11.63 23.73
C LEU A 382 0.49 -12.23 22.42
N SER A 383 1.30 -12.10 21.38
CA SER A 383 1.01 -12.71 20.09
C SER A 383 2.25 -13.24 19.39
N TYR A 384 2.05 -14.30 18.63
CA TYR A 384 3.02 -14.89 17.72
C TYR A 384 2.37 -15.14 16.35
N GLU A 385 3.09 -14.84 15.27
CA GLU A 385 2.67 -15.18 13.91
C GLU A 385 3.87 -15.57 13.05
N LYS A 386 3.74 -16.68 12.36
CA LYS A 386 4.54 -17.02 11.18
C LYS A 386 3.83 -16.42 9.96
N ALA A 387 4.30 -15.27 9.52
CA ALA A 387 3.70 -14.50 8.42
C ALA A 387 4.51 -14.64 7.13
N TYR A 388 3.82 -14.56 6.00
CA TYR A 388 4.43 -14.50 4.67
C TYR A 388 4.01 -13.23 3.95
N ARG A 389 4.94 -12.66 3.16
CA ARG A 389 4.65 -11.61 2.19
C ARG A 389 4.99 -12.11 0.79
N LEU A 390 3.99 -12.14 -0.05
CA LEU A 390 4.16 -12.48 -1.45
C LEU A 390 4.81 -11.30 -2.20
N PRO A 391 5.66 -11.56 -3.22
CA PRO A 391 6.20 -10.49 -4.04
C PRO A 391 5.11 -9.64 -4.70
N THR A 392 5.35 -8.34 -4.79
CA THR A 392 4.43 -7.45 -5.48
C THR A 392 4.62 -7.48 -7.00
N ILE A 393 3.68 -6.87 -7.70
CA ILE A 393 3.72 -6.75 -9.16
C ILE A 393 4.99 -6.01 -9.62
N GLU A 394 5.35 -4.92 -8.92
CA GLU A 394 6.52 -4.12 -9.24
C GLU A 394 7.82 -4.89 -8.96
N GLU A 395 7.86 -5.68 -7.90
CA GLU A 395 9.04 -6.52 -7.59
C GLU A 395 9.26 -7.61 -8.63
N MET A 396 8.18 -8.16 -9.20
CA MET A 396 8.26 -9.23 -10.20
C MET A 396 8.41 -8.72 -11.64
N PHE A 397 7.76 -7.62 -11.97
CA PHE A 397 7.65 -7.14 -13.36
C PHE A 397 8.20 -5.74 -13.60
N GLY A 398 8.55 -5.01 -12.54
CA GLY A 398 8.92 -3.60 -12.65
C GLY A 398 7.74 -2.67 -12.95
N ASP A 399 8.04 -1.42 -13.25
CA ASP A 399 7.07 -0.37 -13.57
C ASP A 399 7.15 0.11 -15.03
N GLU A 400 7.92 -0.58 -15.88
CA GLU A 400 8.20 -0.23 -17.29
C GLU A 400 9.02 1.06 -17.46
N ASP A 401 9.66 1.52 -16.39
CA ASP A 401 10.37 2.79 -16.37
C ASP A 401 11.68 2.73 -15.57
N LEU A 402 11.62 2.92 -14.27
CA LEU A 402 12.78 2.99 -13.39
C LEU A 402 13.03 1.69 -12.62
N GLU A 403 12.05 0.81 -12.56
CA GLU A 403 12.13 -0.44 -11.83
C GLU A 403 12.13 -1.64 -12.79
N MET A 404 13.13 -2.51 -12.62
CA MET A 404 13.24 -3.79 -13.32
C MET A 404 12.80 -4.89 -12.36
N GLY A 405 11.79 -5.66 -12.75
CA GLY A 405 11.30 -6.77 -11.97
C GLY A 405 12.19 -8.01 -12.06
N GLU A 406 12.03 -8.91 -11.08
CA GLU A 406 12.70 -10.22 -11.03
C GLU A 406 11.70 -11.32 -10.72
N LEU A 407 11.39 -12.16 -11.72
CA LEU A 407 10.38 -13.23 -11.58
C LEU A 407 10.78 -14.35 -10.61
N SER A 408 12.08 -14.50 -10.30
CA SER A 408 12.58 -15.55 -9.40
C SER A 408 12.46 -15.18 -7.92
N ILE A 409 12.03 -13.97 -7.59
CA ILE A 409 11.85 -13.49 -6.21
C ILE A 409 10.93 -14.44 -5.43
N ARG A 410 11.41 -14.88 -4.26
CA ARG A 410 10.65 -15.73 -3.34
C ARG A 410 9.88 -14.90 -2.33
N PRO A 411 8.76 -15.42 -1.78
CA PRO A 411 8.07 -14.80 -0.66
C PRO A 411 9.00 -14.58 0.54
N GLU A 412 8.89 -13.41 1.15
CA GLU A 412 9.47 -13.18 2.48
C GLU A 412 8.68 -13.95 3.52
N ASN A 413 9.35 -14.36 4.58
CA ASN A 413 8.68 -14.92 5.73
C ASN A 413 9.26 -14.35 7.03
N SER A 414 8.42 -14.19 8.04
CA SER A 414 8.80 -13.58 9.30
C SER A 414 8.18 -14.29 10.48
N ASP A 415 8.97 -14.53 11.49
CA ASP A 415 8.51 -14.90 12.83
C ASP A 415 8.33 -13.63 13.65
N ASN A 416 7.10 -13.31 14.01
CA ASN A 416 6.72 -12.07 14.67
C ASN A 416 6.21 -12.37 16.09
N ILE A 417 6.86 -11.77 17.10
CA ILE A 417 6.43 -11.85 18.50
C ILE A 417 6.16 -10.43 18.99
N ASN A 418 5.01 -10.21 19.63
CA ASN A 418 4.66 -8.93 20.23
C ASN A 418 4.10 -9.15 21.61
N LEU A 419 4.57 -8.34 22.56
CA LEU A 419 4.01 -8.22 23.90
C LEU A 419 3.58 -6.76 24.08
N ASN A 420 2.33 -6.55 24.48
CA ASN A 420 1.77 -5.23 24.69
C ASN A 420 1.06 -5.16 26.04
N LEU A 421 1.27 -4.06 26.76
CA LEU A 421 0.58 -3.75 28.01
C LEU A 421 -0.11 -2.40 27.85
N SER A 422 -1.41 -2.33 28.06
CA SER A 422 -2.16 -1.08 27.97
C SER A 422 -3.00 -0.82 29.21
N TYR A 423 -3.03 0.43 29.63
CA TYR A 423 -3.80 0.93 30.75
C TYR A 423 -4.64 2.12 30.32
N ASN A 424 -5.94 2.05 30.56
CA ASN A 424 -6.87 3.14 30.28
C ASN A 424 -7.80 3.30 31.46
N LYS A 425 -7.76 4.47 32.11
CA LYS A 425 -8.61 4.76 33.27
C LYS A 425 -9.04 6.21 33.33
N THR A 426 -10.30 6.40 33.70
CA THR A 426 -10.89 7.71 33.96
C THR A 426 -11.03 7.92 35.47
N PHE A 427 -10.55 9.06 35.96
CA PHE A 427 -10.60 9.52 37.32
C PHE A 427 -11.33 10.86 37.38
N GLY A 428 -12.64 10.85 37.60
CA GLY A 428 -13.44 12.08 37.53
C GLY A 428 -13.40 12.71 36.13
N LYS A 429 -12.77 13.90 35.99
CA LYS A 429 -12.61 14.60 34.72
C LYS A 429 -11.29 14.26 33.99
N HIS A 430 -10.46 13.39 34.54
CA HIS A 430 -9.15 13.02 34.01
C HIS A 430 -9.21 11.64 33.39
N THR A 431 -8.73 11.49 32.17
CA THR A 431 -8.54 10.18 31.52
C THR A 431 -7.07 10.00 31.17
N LEU A 432 -6.48 8.92 31.66
CA LEU A 432 -5.11 8.52 31.36
C LEU A 432 -5.11 7.24 30.52
N TYR A 433 -4.42 7.31 29.37
CA TYR A 433 -4.09 6.14 28.56
C TYR A 433 -2.58 5.98 28.48
N VAL A 434 -2.10 4.79 28.80
CA VAL A 434 -0.68 4.41 28.66
C VAL A 434 -0.62 3.07 27.95
N GLU A 435 0.20 2.96 26.95
CA GLU A 435 0.46 1.71 26.23
C GLU A 435 1.95 1.55 26.03
N GLY A 436 2.48 0.38 26.39
CA GLY A 436 3.86 -0.03 26.15
C GLY A 436 3.91 -1.37 25.45
N GLY A 437 4.79 -1.51 24.45
CA GLY A 437 4.95 -2.75 23.72
C GLY A 437 6.38 -3.06 23.38
N VAL A 438 6.72 -4.36 23.31
CA VAL A 438 7.97 -4.87 22.78
C VAL A 438 7.70 -5.73 21.56
N VAL A 439 8.60 -5.61 20.56
CA VAL A 439 8.48 -6.22 19.25
C VAL A 439 9.73 -6.99 18.93
N TYR A 440 9.59 -8.22 18.49
CA TYR A 440 10.64 -9.03 17.91
C TYR A 440 10.20 -9.57 16.56
N ARG A 441 11.04 -9.38 15.54
CA ARG A 441 10.81 -9.88 14.18
C ARG A 441 12.07 -10.55 13.65
N ASN A 442 11.90 -11.70 13.02
CA ASN A 442 12.98 -12.42 12.35
C ASN A 442 12.54 -12.74 10.92
N THR A 443 12.90 -11.85 10.01
CA THR A 443 12.49 -11.94 8.60
C THR A 443 13.57 -12.62 7.77
N LYS A 444 13.20 -13.63 7.01
CA LYS A 444 14.04 -14.38 6.06
C LYS A 444 13.58 -14.12 4.65
N ASP A 445 14.48 -14.33 3.67
CA ASP A 445 14.23 -14.05 2.26
C ASP A 445 13.74 -12.61 2.00
N TYR A 446 14.23 -11.66 2.79
CA TYR A 446 13.86 -10.26 2.70
C TYR A 446 14.05 -9.74 1.27
N ILE A 447 13.04 -9.11 0.69
CA ILE A 447 13.12 -8.59 -0.68
C ILE A 447 13.68 -7.17 -0.60
N GLN A 448 14.93 -7.04 -1.02
CA GLN A 448 15.66 -5.78 -1.02
C GLN A 448 15.66 -5.16 -2.43
N ARG A 449 15.44 -3.85 -2.45
CA ARG A 449 15.61 -3.01 -3.64
C ARG A 449 17.06 -2.59 -3.77
N ASN A 450 17.69 -2.95 -4.87
CA ASN A 450 19.05 -2.55 -5.22
C ASN A 450 19.06 -1.60 -6.41
N ILE A 451 20.13 -0.83 -6.55
CA ILE A 451 20.36 0.00 -7.73
C ILE A 451 21.39 -0.70 -8.61
N THR A 452 21.04 -0.89 -9.87
CA THR A 452 21.91 -1.52 -10.88
C THR A 452 22.25 -0.48 -11.95
N ASP A 453 23.52 -0.40 -12.27
CA ASP A 453 24.00 0.44 -13.37
C ASP A 453 23.68 -0.24 -14.72
N LEU A 454 23.13 0.53 -15.64
CA LEU A 454 22.83 0.13 -17.00
C LEU A 454 23.86 0.73 -17.95
N SER A 455 23.86 0.27 -19.21
CA SER A 455 24.73 0.87 -20.26
C SER A 455 24.40 2.35 -20.47
N GLY A 456 25.42 3.14 -20.82
CA GLY A 456 25.24 4.57 -21.08
C GLY A 456 25.07 5.45 -19.85
N GLY A 457 25.55 5.02 -18.67
CA GLY A 457 25.45 5.80 -17.42
C GLY A 457 24.06 5.81 -16.79
N LYS A 458 23.12 5.03 -17.31
CA LYS A 458 21.73 4.92 -16.83
C LYS A 458 21.66 3.94 -15.66
N GLN A 459 20.60 4.03 -14.85
CA GLN A 459 20.40 3.21 -13.67
C GLN A 459 18.95 2.76 -13.55
N ALA A 460 18.77 1.58 -12.98
CA ALA A 460 17.45 1.07 -12.62
C ALA A 460 17.46 0.44 -11.22
N ALA A 461 16.31 0.37 -10.60
CA ALA A 461 16.10 -0.41 -9.41
C ALA A 461 15.80 -1.87 -9.77
N THR A 462 16.44 -2.80 -9.08
CA THR A 462 16.21 -4.24 -9.18
C THR A 462 15.87 -4.82 -7.82
N TYR A 463 15.41 -6.06 -7.78
CA TYR A 463 14.99 -6.72 -6.54
C TYR A 463 15.70 -8.04 -6.36
N ILE A 464 16.12 -8.33 -5.14
CA ILE A 464 16.74 -9.59 -4.75
C ILE A 464 16.18 -10.07 -3.41
N ASN A 465 16.16 -11.38 -3.19
CA ASN A 465 15.99 -11.92 -1.84
C ASN A 465 17.30 -11.77 -1.08
N TYR A 466 17.30 -10.88 -0.11
CA TYR A 466 18.43 -10.59 0.73
C TYR A 466 18.27 -11.33 2.07
N GLY A 467 19.13 -12.20 2.41
CA GLY A 467 19.31 -12.96 3.62
C GLY A 467 18.28 -12.83 4.75
N LYS A 468 18.74 -12.34 5.89
CA LYS A 468 17.98 -12.33 7.14
C LYS A 468 18.05 -10.95 7.80
N VAL A 469 16.90 -10.40 8.15
CA VAL A 469 16.77 -9.15 8.90
C VAL A 469 16.12 -9.42 10.25
N GLU A 470 16.78 -9.01 11.33
CA GLU A 470 16.25 -9.06 12.69
C GLU A 470 15.84 -7.66 13.13
N THR A 471 14.62 -7.52 13.64
CA THR A 471 14.13 -6.25 14.21
C THR A 471 13.75 -6.48 15.67
N LYS A 472 14.27 -5.63 16.54
CA LYS A 472 13.91 -5.56 17.97
C LYS A 472 13.55 -4.14 18.30
N GLY A 473 12.52 -3.96 19.11
CA GLY A 473 12.16 -2.61 19.50
C GLY A 473 11.10 -2.56 20.58
N PHE A 474 10.86 -1.35 21.00
CA PHE A 474 9.75 -1.05 21.91
C PHE A 474 9.07 0.25 21.51
N ASN A 475 7.81 0.36 21.87
CA ASN A 475 7.00 1.55 21.71
C ASN A 475 6.33 1.91 23.03
N LEU A 476 6.11 3.20 23.22
CA LEU A 476 5.41 3.77 24.38
C LEU A 476 4.50 4.88 23.88
N SER A 477 3.23 4.81 24.24
CA SER A 477 2.24 5.84 23.97
C SER A 477 1.61 6.31 25.28
N ILE A 478 1.53 7.60 25.47
CA ILE A 478 0.87 8.22 26.63
C ILE A 478 -0.10 9.25 26.09
N ARG A 479 -1.33 9.24 26.60
CA ARG A 479 -2.33 10.27 26.33
C ARG A 479 -3.05 10.62 27.63
N TYR A 480 -3.15 11.90 27.89
CA TYR A 480 -3.90 12.45 29.01
C TYR A 480 -4.98 13.41 28.48
N ASN A 481 -6.19 13.24 28.97
CA ASN A 481 -7.31 14.12 28.68
C ASN A 481 -7.87 14.71 29.96
N PHE A 482 -8.14 16.00 29.96
CA PHE A 482 -8.85 16.69 31.03
C PHE A 482 -10.21 17.14 30.52
N ALA A 483 -11.27 16.48 30.94
CA ALA A 483 -12.63 16.66 30.47
C ALA A 483 -12.65 16.68 28.90
N ASN A 484 -13.33 17.68 28.32
CA ASN A 484 -13.31 17.93 26.87
C ASN A 484 -12.44 19.14 26.49
N TRP A 485 -11.57 19.60 27.40
CA TRP A 485 -10.84 20.85 27.24
C TRP A 485 -9.45 20.65 26.68
N VAL A 486 -8.71 19.72 27.23
CA VAL A 486 -7.30 19.53 26.91
C VAL A 486 -7.02 18.06 26.67
N SER A 487 -6.33 17.77 25.59
CA SER A 487 -5.75 16.47 25.27
C SER A 487 -4.27 16.66 24.97
N VAL A 488 -3.43 15.96 25.74
CA VAL A 488 -1.97 15.96 25.54
C VAL A 488 -1.52 14.53 25.38
N GLY A 489 -0.70 14.26 24.37
CA GLY A 489 -0.18 12.92 24.14
C GLY A 489 1.19 12.95 23.49
N GLY A 490 1.91 11.87 23.69
CA GLY A 490 3.22 11.63 23.09
C GLY A 490 3.42 10.14 22.80
N ASN A 491 4.17 9.88 21.73
CA ASN A 491 4.57 8.54 21.34
C ASN A 491 6.09 8.49 21.24
N PHE A 492 6.65 7.41 21.74
CA PHE A 492 8.06 7.09 21.59
C PHE A 492 8.20 5.70 20.99
N THR A 493 9.02 5.57 19.96
CA THR A 493 9.32 4.27 19.32
C THR A 493 10.81 4.19 19.07
N GLN A 494 11.42 3.07 19.51
CA GLN A 494 12.80 2.75 19.20
C GLN A 494 12.85 1.36 18.56
N MET A 495 13.47 1.27 17.39
CA MET A 495 13.66 0.03 16.63
C MET A 495 15.14 -0.15 16.31
N ASP A 496 15.65 -1.33 16.58
CA ASP A 496 16.98 -1.79 16.18
C ASP A 496 16.80 -2.83 15.07
N VAL A 497 17.16 -2.45 13.85
CA VAL A 497 17.05 -3.30 12.65
C VAL A 497 18.44 -3.73 12.24
N ARG A 498 18.69 -5.02 12.28
CA ARG A 498 20.02 -5.60 11.98
C ARG A 498 19.96 -6.59 10.85
N ASP A 499 20.86 -6.39 9.92
CA ASP A 499 21.24 -7.42 8.98
C ASP A 499 21.98 -8.55 9.69
N LYS A 500 21.53 -9.77 9.50
CA LYS A 500 22.11 -10.99 10.06
C LYS A 500 22.80 -11.87 9.02
N MET A 501 23.08 -11.34 7.83
CA MET A 501 23.96 -12.05 6.90
C MET A 501 25.34 -12.16 7.51
N LYS A 502 25.83 -13.38 7.68
CA LYS A 502 27.24 -13.61 7.96
C LYS A 502 28.00 -13.20 6.72
N THR A 503 28.68 -12.08 6.77
CA THR A 503 29.76 -11.77 5.83
C THR A 503 30.84 -12.82 6.10
N SER A 504 30.89 -13.87 5.32
CA SER A 504 32.10 -14.69 5.23
C SER A 504 33.12 -13.84 4.48
N ILE A 505 33.91 -13.11 5.23
CA ILE A 505 35.19 -12.57 4.73
C ILE A 505 36.09 -13.77 4.56
N THR A 506 36.23 -14.25 3.34
CA THR A 506 37.36 -15.08 2.91
C THR A 506 38.34 -14.19 2.16
#